data_19b7be024563a316790db03aba60f7d0
#
_entry.id   19b7be024563a316790db03aba60f7d0
#
_cell.length_a   1.000
_cell.length_b   1.000
_cell.length_c   1.000
_cell.angle_alpha   90.00
_cell.angle_beta   90.00
_cell.angle_gamma   90.00
#
_symmetry.space_group_name_H-M   'P 1'
#
loop_
_entity.id
_entity.type
_entity.pdbx_description
1 polymer ?
#
loop_
_entity_poly.entity_id
_entity_poly.type
_entity_poly.pdbx_seq_one_letter_code
_entity_poly.pdbx_strand_id
1 'polypeptide(L)'
;HEAVDFEPVVDENGAPVISHYGLQKAKVKEFKAVPLPYFLEGPARMMGYVDTETAKDMYKKVKETDLYDKKLAMYKTSASIEECSMENGRCRAFTPGWQERENVFLHMEYKYILAMIKAGLYDEYYDTITRALIPFLDPNMYGRSTLENSSFLASSVNPNEDIHGRGFVARLSGSTTEMISMWIEMMMGGKVFTYEDGQLVLNFDPKLANWLFDEGKVTFRLLSTCDVTYVNNTGKITYGDYAAKVSKVEINGETVATEGKIVGEMAETVRDGKVNAITVFFE
;
A
#
# COMPACT_ATOMS: atom_id res chain seq x y z
N HIS A 1 -26.31 9.93 -7.51
CA HIS A 1 -27.34 10.94 -7.80
C HIS A 1 -28.42 10.87 -6.72
N GLU A 2 -28.85 12.03 -6.23
CA GLU A 2 -30.00 12.17 -5.33
C GLU A 2 -31.20 12.72 -6.10
N ALA A 3 -32.40 12.22 -5.76
CA ALA A 3 -33.64 12.78 -6.27
C ALA A 3 -33.93 14.11 -5.55
N VAL A 4 -33.96 15.22 -6.27
CA VAL A 4 -34.21 16.55 -5.70
C VAL A 4 -35.60 17.08 -6.02
N ASP A 5 -36.25 16.55 -7.05
CA ASP A 5 -37.67 16.79 -7.34
C ASP A 5 -38.35 15.46 -7.69
N PHE A 6 -39.49 15.20 -7.05
CA PHE A 6 -40.27 13.98 -7.26
C PHE A 6 -41.74 14.19 -6.92
N GLU A 7 -42.60 13.39 -7.51
CA GLU A 7 -44.03 13.35 -7.19
C GLU A 7 -44.43 11.95 -6.70
N PRO A 8 -45.34 11.85 -5.73
CA PRO A 8 -45.87 10.56 -5.29
C PRO A 8 -46.71 9.93 -6.42
N VAL A 9 -46.57 8.62 -6.57
CA VAL A 9 -47.39 7.85 -7.51
C VAL A 9 -48.70 7.49 -6.83
N VAL A 10 -49.81 7.85 -7.47
CA VAL A 10 -51.15 7.49 -7.05
C VAL A 10 -51.85 6.66 -8.11
N ASP A 11 -52.85 5.87 -7.69
CA ASP A 11 -53.72 5.10 -8.59
C ASP A 11 -54.81 5.95 -9.19
N GLU A 12 -55.73 5.34 -9.98
CA GLU A 12 -56.86 6.00 -10.66
C GLU A 12 -57.87 6.67 -9.69
N ASN A 13 -57.85 6.23 -8.39
CA ASN A 13 -58.71 6.78 -7.34
C ASN A 13 -57.98 7.81 -6.47
N GLY A 14 -56.72 8.15 -6.77
CA GLY A 14 -55.89 9.06 -5.99
C GLY A 14 -55.25 8.41 -4.76
N ALA A 15 -55.35 7.10 -4.58
CA ALA A 15 -54.74 6.39 -3.45
C ALA A 15 -53.22 6.12 -3.71
N PRO A 16 -52.37 6.16 -2.66
CA PRO A 16 -50.93 5.92 -2.81
C PRO A 16 -50.61 4.53 -3.36
N VAL A 17 -49.81 4.43 -4.40
CA VAL A 17 -49.29 3.16 -4.88
C VAL A 17 -48.11 2.74 -4.01
N ILE A 18 -48.27 1.62 -3.29
CA ILE A 18 -47.27 1.11 -2.35
C ILE A 18 -46.32 0.11 -3.07
N SER A 19 -45.04 0.22 -2.81
CA SER A 19 -44.02 -0.72 -3.26
C SER A 19 -44.05 -2.01 -2.44
N HIS A 20 -43.32 -3.05 -2.88
CA HIS A 20 -43.18 -4.28 -2.11
C HIS A 20 -42.43 -4.09 -0.76
N TYR A 21 -41.76 -2.96 -0.57
CA TYR A 21 -41.14 -2.57 0.71
C TYR A 21 -42.09 -1.84 1.66
N GLY A 22 -43.36 -1.69 1.30
CA GLY A 22 -44.34 -0.96 2.13
C GLY A 22 -44.25 0.57 2.04
N LEU A 23 -43.43 1.11 1.14
CA LEU A 23 -43.24 2.54 0.94
C LEU A 23 -44.03 3.01 -0.29
N GLN A 24 -44.55 4.25 -0.23
CA GLN A 24 -45.17 4.88 -1.39
C GLN A 24 -44.17 5.02 -2.53
N LYS A 25 -44.56 4.63 -3.74
CA LYS A 25 -43.77 4.87 -4.96
C LYS A 25 -43.69 6.35 -5.28
N ALA A 26 -42.53 6.78 -5.76
CA ALA A 26 -42.31 8.12 -6.27
C ALA A 26 -41.80 8.08 -7.71
N LYS A 27 -42.18 9.07 -8.52
CA LYS A 27 -41.66 9.32 -9.84
C LYS A 27 -40.70 10.49 -9.75
N VAL A 28 -39.41 10.22 -9.93
CA VAL A 28 -38.37 11.25 -9.87
C VAL A 28 -38.45 12.10 -11.14
N LYS A 29 -38.44 13.42 -10.97
CA LYS A 29 -38.43 14.43 -12.04
C LYS A 29 -37.04 14.97 -12.30
N GLU A 30 -36.25 15.14 -11.23
CA GLU A 30 -34.90 15.70 -11.31
C GLU A 30 -33.94 14.96 -10.39
N PHE A 31 -32.71 14.70 -10.91
CA PHE A 31 -31.59 14.15 -10.16
C PHE A 31 -30.46 15.16 -10.09
N LYS A 32 -29.90 15.36 -8.90
CA LYS A 32 -28.66 16.08 -8.67
C LYS A 32 -27.50 15.09 -8.56
N ALA A 33 -26.40 15.37 -9.26
CA ALA A 33 -25.16 14.61 -9.05
C ALA A 33 -24.57 14.93 -7.68
N VAL A 34 -24.30 13.89 -6.90
CA VAL A 34 -23.66 14.01 -5.59
C VAL A 34 -22.33 13.26 -5.68
N PRO A 35 -21.17 13.93 -5.52
CA PRO A 35 -19.89 13.25 -5.53
C PRO A 35 -19.78 12.31 -4.33
N LEU A 36 -19.15 11.16 -4.54
CA LEU A 36 -18.75 10.30 -3.43
C LEU A 36 -17.62 10.97 -2.65
N PRO A 37 -17.55 10.78 -1.33
CA PRO A 37 -16.39 11.20 -0.54
C PRO A 37 -15.13 10.48 -1.01
N TYR A 38 -13.96 11.07 -0.75
CA TYR A 38 -12.70 10.44 -1.09
C TYR A 38 -12.46 9.20 -0.23
N PHE A 39 -12.09 8.11 -0.89
CA PHE A 39 -11.61 6.87 -0.28
C PHE A 39 -10.21 6.55 -0.77
N LEU A 40 -9.32 6.13 0.13
CA LEU A 40 -7.91 5.88 -0.17
C LEU A 40 -7.71 4.76 -1.21
N GLU A 41 -8.64 3.81 -1.31
CA GLU A 41 -8.56 2.74 -2.30
C GLU A 41 -8.62 3.26 -3.75
N GLY A 42 -9.29 4.39 -4.00
CA GLY A 42 -9.35 5.02 -5.31
C GLY A 42 -7.94 5.34 -5.86
N PRO A 43 -7.17 6.23 -5.22
CA PRO A 43 -5.81 6.53 -5.64
C PRO A 43 -4.87 5.32 -5.57
N ALA A 44 -5.00 4.43 -4.57
CA ALA A 44 -4.19 3.21 -4.49
C ALA A 44 -4.34 2.32 -5.72
N ARG A 45 -5.55 2.17 -6.23
CA ARG A 45 -5.81 1.41 -7.47
C ARG A 45 -5.35 2.14 -8.70
N MET A 46 -5.62 3.44 -8.78
CA MET A 46 -5.34 4.24 -9.97
C MET A 46 -3.83 4.36 -10.25
N MET A 47 -2.98 4.45 -9.22
CA MET A 47 -1.52 4.51 -9.37
C MET A 47 -0.94 3.33 -10.16
N GLY A 48 -1.58 2.17 -10.16
CA GLY A 48 -1.13 1.01 -10.94
C GLY A 48 -1.38 1.11 -12.45
N TYR A 49 -2.10 2.13 -12.92
CA TYR A 49 -2.53 2.29 -14.31
C TYR A 49 -2.07 3.59 -14.97
N VAL A 50 -1.33 4.42 -14.26
CA VAL A 50 -0.83 5.70 -14.75
C VAL A 50 0.70 5.72 -14.77
N ASP A 51 1.29 6.67 -15.50
CA ASP A 51 2.74 6.90 -15.46
C ASP A 51 3.20 7.51 -14.12
N THR A 52 4.51 7.47 -13.89
CA THR A 52 5.12 7.93 -12.63
C THR A 52 4.84 9.41 -12.34
N GLU A 53 4.79 10.28 -13.35
CA GLU A 53 4.54 11.71 -13.17
C GLU A 53 3.10 11.95 -12.70
N THR A 54 2.14 11.32 -13.37
CA THR A 54 0.72 11.33 -12.97
C THR A 54 0.53 10.76 -11.57
N ALA A 55 1.20 9.65 -11.25
CA ALA A 55 1.16 9.06 -9.90
C ALA A 55 1.71 10.03 -8.84
N LYS A 56 2.78 10.76 -9.16
CA LYS A 56 3.37 11.78 -8.28
C LYS A 56 2.43 12.94 -8.02
N ASP A 57 1.71 13.39 -9.03
CA ASP A 57 0.68 14.43 -8.88
C ASP A 57 -0.51 13.94 -8.05
N MET A 58 -0.92 12.68 -8.22
CA MET A 58 -1.94 12.07 -7.37
C MET A 58 -1.50 12.00 -5.90
N TYR A 59 -0.26 11.58 -5.65
CA TYR A 59 0.31 11.57 -4.30
C TYR A 59 0.25 12.95 -3.62
N LYS A 60 0.67 14.02 -4.33
CA LYS A 60 0.60 15.39 -3.82
C LYS A 60 -0.84 15.78 -3.48
N LYS A 61 -1.78 15.52 -4.39
CA LYS A 61 -3.21 15.81 -4.19
C LYS A 61 -3.80 15.07 -3.00
N VAL A 62 -3.47 13.78 -2.82
CA VAL A 62 -3.92 13.01 -1.65
C VAL A 62 -3.46 13.65 -0.35
N LYS A 63 -2.21 14.15 -0.28
CA LYS A 63 -1.67 14.85 0.90
C LYS A 63 -2.35 16.20 1.20
N GLU A 64 -3.02 16.79 0.23
CA GLU A 64 -3.78 18.03 0.38
C GLU A 64 -5.23 17.79 0.83
N THR A 65 -5.71 16.55 0.74
CA THR A 65 -7.08 16.17 1.13
C THR A 65 -7.16 15.69 2.58
N ASP A 66 -8.39 15.50 3.06
CA ASP A 66 -8.67 14.87 4.35
C ASP A 66 -8.28 13.39 4.44
N LEU A 67 -7.81 12.78 3.35
CA LEU A 67 -7.25 11.43 3.41
C LEU A 67 -5.91 11.39 4.15
N TYR A 68 -5.20 12.49 4.26
CA TYR A 68 -3.93 12.56 4.97
C TYR A 68 -4.10 13.11 6.38
N ASP A 69 -3.83 12.28 7.37
CA ASP A 69 -3.78 12.67 8.78
C ASP A 69 -2.45 13.37 9.08
N LYS A 70 -2.48 14.69 9.13
CA LYS A 70 -1.28 15.52 9.32
C LYS A 70 -0.64 15.33 10.70
N LYS A 71 -1.41 14.96 11.74
CA LYS A 71 -0.90 14.74 13.10
C LYS A 71 -0.10 13.45 13.19
N LEU A 72 -0.62 12.39 12.57
CA LEU A 72 0.01 11.07 12.56
C LEU A 72 0.97 10.86 11.39
N ALA A 73 0.93 11.72 10.37
CA ALA A 73 1.62 11.56 9.09
C ALA A 73 1.26 10.23 8.37
N MET A 74 0.01 9.82 8.48
CA MET A 74 -0.56 8.55 7.97
C MET A 74 -1.76 8.82 7.07
N TYR A 75 -2.21 7.79 6.35
CA TYR A 75 -3.33 7.92 5.41
C TYR A 75 -4.59 7.28 5.95
N LYS A 76 -5.66 8.07 6.01
CA LYS A 76 -6.97 7.63 6.46
C LYS A 76 -7.70 6.85 5.36
N THR A 77 -8.59 5.95 5.76
CA THR A 77 -9.43 5.15 4.85
C THR A 77 -10.34 6.03 4.00
N SER A 78 -10.94 7.05 4.61
CA SER A 78 -11.85 7.99 3.93
C SER A 78 -11.63 9.42 4.41
N ALA A 79 -12.01 10.36 3.57
CA ALA A 79 -12.32 11.72 4.00
C ALA A 79 -13.57 11.71 4.92
N SER A 80 -13.96 12.89 5.45
CA SER A 80 -15.18 12.97 6.25
C SER A 80 -16.41 12.49 5.47
N ILE A 81 -17.19 11.65 6.12
CA ILE A 81 -18.47 11.14 5.62
C ILE A 81 -19.65 11.64 6.46
N GLU A 82 -19.45 12.68 7.28
CA GLU A 82 -20.48 13.21 8.19
C GLU A 82 -21.75 13.66 7.46
N GLU A 83 -21.59 14.34 6.34
CA GLU A 83 -22.69 14.85 5.51
C GLU A 83 -23.22 13.82 4.50
N CYS A 84 -22.66 12.61 4.48
CA CYS A 84 -23.10 11.58 3.55
C CYS A 84 -24.37 10.90 4.02
N SER A 85 -25.16 10.37 3.06
CA SER A 85 -26.31 9.52 3.35
C SER A 85 -25.92 8.30 4.18
N MET A 86 -26.82 7.84 5.07
CA MET A 86 -26.68 6.57 5.79
C MET A 86 -26.63 5.35 4.85
N GLU A 87 -27.04 5.52 3.59
CA GLU A 87 -26.91 4.49 2.54
C GLU A 87 -25.47 4.20 2.15
N ASN A 88 -24.49 5.04 2.54
CA ASN A 88 -23.05 4.73 2.42
C ASN A 88 -22.61 3.52 3.27
N GLY A 89 -23.55 2.93 4.00
CA GLY A 89 -23.35 1.70 4.73
C GLY A 89 -22.82 1.90 6.15
N ARG A 90 -22.33 0.82 6.74
CA ARG A 90 -21.97 0.76 8.18
C ARG A 90 -20.88 1.73 8.60
N CYS A 91 -19.99 2.14 7.69
CA CYS A 91 -18.93 3.09 8.04
C CYS A 91 -19.48 4.39 8.62
N ARG A 92 -20.66 4.84 8.17
CA ARG A 92 -21.34 6.03 8.69
C ARG A 92 -21.77 5.90 10.16
N ALA A 93 -21.96 4.67 10.66
CA ALA A 93 -22.41 4.41 12.05
C ALA A 93 -21.25 4.40 13.07
N PHE A 94 -20.00 4.31 12.64
CA PHE A 94 -18.86 4.35 13.55
C PHE A 94 -18.53 5.77 14.00
N THR A 95 -17.87 5.89 15.15
CA THR A 95 -17.28 7.15 15.60
C THR A 95 -16.19 7.58 14.60
N PRO A 96 -16.09 8.89 14.23
CA PRO A 96 -14.97 9.38 13.41
C PRO A 96 -13.62 8.94 13.98
N GLY A 97 -12.69 8.57 13.11
CA GLY A 97 -11.37 8.08 13.51
C GLY A 97 -11.35 6.68 14.10
N TRP A 98 -12.44 5.92 13.97
CA TRP A 98 -12.56 4.56 14.50
C TRP A 98 -13.07 3.57 13.46
N GLN A 99 -12.49 2.37 13.43
CA GLN A 99 -12.78 1.29 12.48
C GLN A 99 -12.67 1.75 11.01
N GLU A 100 -13.76 1.70 10.22
CA GLU A 100 -13.75 2.02 8.79
C GLU A 100 -14.14 3.49 8.50
N ARG A 101 -14.34 4.31 9.55
CA ARG A 101 -14.69 5.72 9.39
C ARG A 101 -13.54 6.63 9.73
N GLU A 102 -12.93 7.24 8.69
CA GLU A 102 -11.89 8.28 8.85
C GLU A 102 -10.69 7.84 9.72
N ASN A 103 -10.48 6.53 9.90
CA ASN A 103 -9.36 5.96 10.64
C ASN A 103 -8.21 5.59 9.70
N VAL A 104 -7.09 5.17 10.26
CA VAL A 104 -6.03 4.49 9.50
C VAL A 104 -6.33 2.99 9.47
N PHE A 105 -6.80 2.50 8.33
CA PHE A 105 -6.95 1.06 8.08
C PHE A 105 -5.67 0.55 7.42
N LEU A 106 -4.81 -0.12 8.20
CA LEU A 106 -3.46 -0.50 7.75
C LEU A 106 -3.44 -1.29 6.46
N HIS A 107 -4.40 -2.19 6.22
CA HIS A 107 -4.48 -2.90 4.94
C HIS A 107 -4.63 -1.92 3.77
N MET A 108 -5.48 -0.91 3.91
CA MET A 108 -5.72 0.07 2.85
C MET A 108 -4.56 1.05 2.68
N GLU A 109 -4.00 1.52 3.80
CA GLU A 109 -2.83 2.37 3.80
C GLU A 109 -1.62 1.66 3.15
N TYR A 110 -1.38 0.39 3.52
CA TYR A 110 -0.27 -0.39 2.96
C TYR A 110 -0.45 -0.69 1.47
N LYS A 111 -1.69 -0.89 0.99
CA LYS A 111 -1.98 -0.93 -0.46
C LYS A 111 -1.57 0.35 -1.17
N TYR A 112 -1.87 1.50 -0.55
CA TYR A 112 -1.50 2.80 -1.11
C TYR A 112 0.01 2.99 -1.13
N ILE A 113 0.71 2.64 -0.04
CA ILE A 113 2.18 2.70 0.05
C ILE A 113 2.84 1.73 -0.95
N LEU A 114 2.31 0.50 -1.08
CA LEU A 114 2.76 -0.46 -2.10
C LEU A 114 2.57 0.09 -3.52
N ALA A 115 1.47 0.79 -3.77
CA ALA A 115 1.24 1.42 -5.07
C ALA A 115 2.29 2.50 -5.36
N MET A 116 2.79 3.24 -4.36
CA MET A 116 3.86 4.24 -4.55
C MET A 116 5.15 3.60 -5.09
N ILE A 117 5.65 2.55 -4.43
CA ILE A 117 6.90 1.89 -4.88
C ILE A 117 6.72 1.27 -6.26
N LYS A 118 5.58 0.65 -6.55
CA LYS A 118 5.26 0.07 -7.87
C LYS A 118 5.14 1.13 -8.97
N ALA A 119 4.68 2.34 -8.63
CA ALA A 119 4.60 3.47 -9.56
C ALA A 119 5.93 4.22 -9.74
N GLY A 120 7.01 3.80 -9.06
CA GLY A 120 8.33 4.43 -9.14
C GLY A 120 8.48 5.68 -8.27
N LEU A 121 7.59 5.91 -7.30
CA LEU A 121 7.65 7.01 -6.32
C LEU A 121 8.54 6.60 -5.14
N TYR A 122 9.81 6.31 -5.41
CA TYR A 122 10.70 5.71 -4.41
C TYR A 122 11.02 6.66 -3.24
N ASP A 123 11.26 7.92 -3.50
CA ASP A 123 11.58 8.91 -2.45
C ASP A 123 10.35 9.14 -1.56
N GLU A 124 9.18 9.30 -2.16
CA GLU A 124 7.91 9.44 -1.45
C GLU A 124 7.56 8.17 -0.65
N TYR A 125 7.89 7.01 -1.19
CA TYR A 125 7.74 5.73 -0.52
C TYR A 125 8.60 5.66 0.75
N TYR A 126 9.90 5.94 0.65
CA TYR A 126 10.82 5.87 1.79
C TYR A 126 10.54 6.94 2.85
N ASP A 127 10.13 8.14 2.45
CA ASP A 127 9.65 9.16 3.39
C ASP A 127 8.38 8.67 4.14
N THR A 128 7.48 8.01 3.45
CA THR A 128 6.22 7.53 4.02
C THR A 128 6.42 6.35 4.96
N ILE A 129 7.19 5.32 4.58
CA ILE A 129 7.31 4.10 5.39
C ILE A 129 7.93 4.33 6.75
N THR A 130 8.87 5.27 6.88
CA THR A 130 9.50 5.62 8.17
C THR A 130 8.55 6.26 9.18
N ARG A 131 7.34 6.64 8.75
CA ARG A 131 6.31 7.27 9.57
C ARG A 131 5.05 6.42 9.70
N ALA A 132 4.74 5.60 8.69
CA ALA A 132 3.47 4.90 8.58
C ALA A 132 3.56 3.40 8.88
N LEU A 133 4.71 2.75 8.64
CA LEU A 133 4.84 1.33 8.95
C LEU A 133 5.01 1.09 10.45
N ILE A 134 4.28 0.12 10.97
CA ILE A 134 4.26 -0.22 12.41
C ILE A 134 5.66 -0.39 13.03
N PRO A 135 6.65 -1.04 12.39
CA PRO A 135 7.99 -1.18 12.96
C PRO A 135 8.71 0.14 13.28
N PHE A 136 8.30 1.26 12.68
CA PHE A 136 8.88 2.59 12.89
C PHE A 136 8.10 3.45 13.89
N LEU A 137 6.92 3.02 14.33
CA LEU A 137 6.10 3.80 15.26
C LEU A 137 6.66 3.75 16.70
N ASP A 138 6.40 4.81 17.46
CA ASP A 138 6.59 4.81 18.90
C ASP A 138 5.64 3.78 19.54
N PRO A 139 6.17 2.74 20.22
CA PRO A 139 5.34 1.72 20.86
C PRO A 139 4.43 2.29 21.96
N ASN A 140 4.76 3.42 22.58
CA ASN A 140 3.90 4.06 23.58
C ASN A 140 2.67 4.71 22.90
N MET A 141 2.85 5.33 21.75
CA MET A 141 1.74 5.86 20.95
C MET A 141 0.90 4.72 20.37
N TYR A 142 1.54 3.73 19.76
CA TYR A 142 0.87 2.59 19.14
C TYR A 142 0.13 1.72 20.19
N GLY A 143 0.65 1.67 21.41
CA GLY A 143 0.07 0.95 22.55
C GLY A 143 0.11 -0.58 22.44
N ARG A 144 0.94 -1.11 21.54
CA ARG A 144 1.11 -2.53 21.25
C ARG A 144 2.56 -2.84 20.87
N SER A 145 2.89 -4.12 20.72
CA SER A 145 4.16 -4.53 20.13
C SER A 145 4.26 -4.05 18.67
N THR A 146 5.37 -3.41 18.31
CA THR A 146 5.66 -3.00 16.93
C THR A 146 6.10 -4.17 16.03
N LEU A 147 6.17 -5.39 16.58
CA LEU A 147 6.42 -6.61 15.82
C LEU A 147 5.14 -7.21 15.22
N GLU A 148 3.98 -6.62 15.48
CA GLU A 148 2.70 -7.08 14.93
C GLU A 148 1.90 -5.91 14.33
N ASN A 149 1.30 -6.14 13.17
CA ASN A 149 0.35 -5.21 12.57
C ASN A 149 -1.02 -5.35 13.24
N SER A 150 -1.59 -4.24 13.73
CA SER A 150 -3.02 -4.16 13.99
C SER A 150 -3.79 -4.00 12.69
N SER A 151 -5.11 -4.17 12.72
CA SER A 151 -5.95 -3.88 11.55
C SER A 151 -6.15 -2.38 11.36
N PHE A 152 -6.29 -1.65 12.47
CA PHE A 152 -6.65 -0.23 12.48
C PHE A 152 -5.80 0.53 13.50
N LEU A 153 -5.59 1.82 13.20
CA LEU A 153 -5.16 2.82 14.19
C LEU A 153 -6.22 3.90 14.29
N ALA A 154 -6.49 4.37 15.51
CA ALA A 154 -7.34 5.54 15.69
C ALA A 154 -6.67 6.77 15.09
N SER A 155 -7.34 7.45 14.16
CA SER A 155 -6.81 8.67 13.55
C SER A 155 -7.00 9.90 14.44
N SER A 156 -6.40 11.01 14.06
CA SER A 156 -6.48 12.26 14.82
C SER A 156 -7.84 12.96 14.77
N VAL A 157 -8.79 12.45 13.98
CA VAL A 157 -10.19 12.95 14.00
C VAL A 157 -11.04 12.29 15.07
N ASN A 158 -10.51 11.30 15.80
CA ASN A 158 -11.23 10.69 16.90
C ASN A 158 -11.43 11.72 18.03
N PRO A 159 -12.65 11.86 18.61
CA PRO A 159 -12.91 12.83 19.67
C PRO A 159 -12.11 12.56 20.96
N ASN A 160 -11.61 11.35 21.17
CA ASN A 160 -10.72 11.03 22.29
C ASN A 160 -9.26 11.14 21.84
N GLU A 161 -8.57 12.20 22.22
CA GLU A 161 -7.19 12.46 21.84
C GLU A 161 -6.19 11.46 22.44
N ASP A 162 -6.51 10.81 23.57
CA ASP A 162 -5.62 9.86 24.25
C ASP A 162 -5.40 8.56 23.47
N ILE A 163 -6.24 8.31 22.46
CA ILE A 163 -6.12 7.11 21.62
C ILE A 163 -5.57 7.37 20.21
N HIS A 164 -5.24 8.61 19.87
CA HIS A 164 -4.68 8.92 18.55
C HIS A 164 -3.42 8.10 18.29
N GLY A 165 -3.37 7.38 17.17
CA GLY A 165 -2.29 6.49 16.79
C GLY A 165 -2.31 5.10 17.45
N ARG A 166 -3.22 4.84 18.38
CA ARG A 166 -3.33 3.50 19.01
C ARG A 166 -3.85 2.46 18.03
N GLY A 167 -3.15 1.34 18.00
CA GLY A 167 -3.53 0.15 17.23
C GLY A 167 -4.60 -0.68 17.92
N PHE A 168 -5.57 -1.16 17.16
CA PHE A 168 -6.62 -2.04 17.65
C PHE A 168 -7.04 -3.07 16.59
N VAL A 169 -7.63 -4.19 17.05
CA VAL A 169 -7.95 -5.37 16.24
C VAL A 169 -6.73 -5.93 15.50
N ALA A 170 -6.18 -7.04 15.96
CA ALA A 170 -4.94 -7.66 15.42
C ALA A 170 -5.21 -9.01 14.74
N ARG A 171 -6.29 -9.15 13.97
CA ARG A 171 -6.68 -10.45 13.38
C ARG A 171 -6.77 -10.45 11.85
N LEU A 172 -6.59 -9.31 11.19
CA LEU A 172 -6.65 -9.22 9.73
C LEU A 172 -5.25 -9.32 9.15
N SER A 173 -5.04 -10.28 8.26
CA SER A 173 -3.74 -10.55 7.61
C SER A 173 -3.43 -9.63 6.43
N GLY A 174 -4.38 -8.79 5.98
CA GLY A 174 -4.21 -7.96 4.79
C GLY A 174 -3.02 -7.01 4.86
N SER A 175 -2.83 -6.29 5.98
CA SER A 175 -1.68 -5.40 6.17
C SER A 175 -0.35 -6.15 6.12
N THR A 176 -0.27 -7.34 6.72
CA THR A 176 0.94 -8.18 6.66
C THR A 176 1.24 -8.64 5.24
N THR A 177 0.22 -9.00 4.46
CA THR A 177 0.39 -9.40 3.06
C THR A 177 0.93 -8.25 2.20
N GLU A 178 0.38 -7.06 2.37
CA GLU A 178 0.88 -5.87 1.64
C GLU A 178 2.30 -5.50 2.08
N MET A 179 2.64 -5.65 3.36
CA MET A 179 4.00 -5.43 3.86
C MET A 179 5.00 -6.42 3.25
N ILE A 180 4.64 -7.71 3.12
CA ILE A 180 5.46 -8.70 2.43
C ILE A 180 5.63 -8.32 0.95
N SER A 181 4.58 -7.85 0.28
CA SER A 181 4.65 -7.39 -1.10
C SER A 181 5.56 -6.18 -1.25
N MET A 182 5.50 -5.18 -0.35
CA MET A 182 6.43 -4.06 -0.32
C MET A 182 7.88 -4.52 -0.14
N TRP A 183 8.10 -5.49 0.76
CA TRP A 183 9.43 -6.05 1.00
C TRP A 183 10.01 -6.72 -0.26
N ILE A 184 9.19 -7.47 -1.02
CA ILE A 184 9.60 -8.09 -2.29
C ILE A 184 9.96 -7.01 -3.33
N GLU A 185 9.16 -5.96 -3.46
CA GLU A 185 9.47 -4.82 -4.35
C GLU A 185 10.79 -4.15 -3.96
N MET A 186 11.01 -3.90 -2.66
CA MET A 186 12.25 -3.32 -2.16
C MET A 186 13.46 -4.20 -2.46
N MET A 187 13.39 -5.48 -2.10
CA MET A 187 14.55 -6.39 -2.13
C MET A 187 14.84 -6.93 -3.52
N MET A 188 13.81 -7.15 -4.36
CA MET A 188 13.97 -7.86 -5.64
C MET A 188 13.43 -7.09 -6.85
N GLY A 189 12.73 -5.95 -6.64
CA GLY A 189 12.11 -5.19 -7.74
C GLY A 189 10.81 -5.83 -8.29
N GLY A 190 10.15 -6.68 -7.51
CA GLY A 190 8.82 -7.25 -7.82
C GLY A 190 8.81 -8.41 -8.82
N LYS A 191 9.72 -8.45 -9.79
CA LYS A 191 9.82 -9.52 -10.79
C LYS A 191 10.95 -10.49 -10.46
N VAL A 192 10.79 -11.23 -9.36
CA VAL A 192 11.84 -12.13 -8.85
C VAL A 192 12.26 -13.16 -9.88
N PHE A 193 11.30 -13.88 -10.46
CA PHE A 193 11.52 -14.83 -11.54
C PHE A 193 10.71 -14.44 -12.77
N THR A 194 11.34 -14.47 -13.93
CA THR A 194 10.71 -14.26 -15.24
C THR A 194 11.10 -15.37 -16.21
N TYR A 195 10.39 -15.45 -17.32
CA TYR A 195 10.79 -16.28 -18.46
C TYR A 195 11.18 -15.35 -19.60
N GLU A 196 12.43 -15.47 -20.08
CA GLU A 196 12.98 -14.69 -21.20
C GLU A 196 13.59 -15.69 -22.20
N ASP A 197 13.21 -15.61 -23.45
CA ASP A 197 13.69 -16.50 -24.55
C ASP A 197 13.62 -18.00 -24.21
N GLY A 198 12.58 -18.42 -23.48
CA GLY A 198 12.36 -19.81 -23.10
C GLY A 198 13.19 -20.28 -21.90
N GLN A 199 13.94 -19.40 -21.25
CA GLN A 199 14.74 -19.71 -20.07
C GLN A 199 14.20 -19.01 -18.82
N LEU A 200 14.36 -19.64 -17.67
CA LEU A 200 14.07 -19.01 -16.37
C LEU A 200 15.15 -17.97 -16.07
N VAL A 201 14.74 -16.81 -15.60
CA VAL A 201 15.63 -15.72 -15.18
C VAL A 201 15.30 -15.34 -13.75
N LEU A 202 16.31 -15.34 -12.88
CA LEU A 202 16.24 -14.75 -11.54
C LEU A 202 16.79 -13.33 -11.63
N ASN A 203 15.97 -12.34 -11.20
CA ASN A 203 16.31 -10.94 -11.30
C ASN A 203 16.69 -10.35 -9.94
N PHE A 204 17.76 -9.57 -9.89
CA PHE A 204 18.16 -8.71 -8.78
C PHE A 204 18.07 -7.24 -9.22
N ASP A 205 16.92 -6.61 -8.93
CA ASP A 205 16.64 -5.21 -9.24
C ASP A 205 16.12 -4.48 -7.99
N PRO A 206 16.90 -4.48 -6.88
CA PRO A 206 16.42 -3.92 -5.62
C PRO A 206 16.20 -2.42 -5.71
N LYS A 207 15.24 -1.92 -4.93
CA LYS A 207 14.89 -0.51 -4.81
C LYS A 207 15.17 -0.04 -3.38
N LEU A 208 16.46 -0.01 -2.98
CA LEU A 208 16.88 0.21 -1.61
C LEU A 208 17.43 1.61 -1.38
N ALA A 209 16.95 2.25 -0.31
CA ALA A 209 17.54 3.48 0.21
C ALA A 209 18.89 3.17 0.90
N ASN A 210 19.80 4.14 0.86
CA ASN A 210 21.16 3.96 1.39
C ASN A 210 21.20 3.61 2.89
N TRP A 211 20.30 4.15 3.69
CA TRP A 211 20.26 3.92 5.13
C TRP A 211 19.89 2.48 5.53
N LEU A 212 19.42 1.65 4.58
CA LEU A 212 19.18 0.22 4.82
C LEU A 212 20.46 -0.61 4.82
N PHE A 213 21.54 -0.10 4.26
CA PHE A 213 22.82 -0.81 4.22
C PHE A 213 23.60 -0.57 5.54
N ASP A 214 23.66 -1.61 6.37
CA ASP A 214 24.52 -1.63 7.56
C ASP A 214 25.93 -2.03 7.15
N GLU A 215 26.93 -1.17 7.42
CA GLU A 215 28.31 -1.35 6.96
C GLU A 215 28.42 -1.73 5.46
N GLY A 216 27.56 -1.13 4.62
CA GLY A 216 27.50 -1.39 3.18
C GLY A 216 26.84 -2.70 2.80
N LYS A 217 26.11 -3.37 3.69
CA LYS A 217 25.48 -4.67 3.44
C LYS A 217 24.03 -4.72 3.86
N VAL A 218 23.25 -5.50 3.10
CA VAL A 218 21.89 -5.93 3.43
C VAL A 218 21.78 -7.43 3.15
N THR A 219 21.35 -8.22 4.13
CA THR A 219 21.15 -9.66 3.94
C THR A 219 19.71 -10.04 4.20
N PHE A 220 19.16 -10.88 3.34
CA PHE A 220 17.81 -11.42 3.47
C PHE A 220 17.75 -12.87 2.99
N ARG A 221 16.67 -13.57 3.34
CA ARG A 221 16.46 -14.95 2.94
C ARG A 221 15.48 -15.07 1.77
N LEU A 222 15.97 -15.57 0.64
CA LEU A 222 15.18 -15.88 -0.54
C LEU A 222 14.70 -17.34 -0.49
N LEU A 223 13.42 -17.58 -0.80
CA LEU A 223 12.76 -18.91 -0.84
C LEU A 223 12.98 -19.76 0.43
N SER A 224 13.21 -19.13 1.58
CA SER A 224 13.50 -19.77 2.86
C SER A 224 14.77 -20.63 2.90
N THR A 225 15.55 -20.72 1.84
CA THR A 225 16.71 -21.60 1.69
C THR A 225 18.01 -20.85 1.40
N CYS A 226 17.94 -19.72 0.70
CA CYS A 226 19.12 -19.01 0.18
C CYS A 226 19.31 -17.66 0.89
N ASP A 227 20.44 -17.43 1.52
CA ASP A 227 20.82 -16.13 2.07
C ASP A 227 21.40 -15.25 0.92
N VAL A 228 20.71 -14.16 0.60
CA VAL A 228 21.14 -13.16 -0.37
C VAL A 228 21.75 -11.98 0.35
N THR A 229 22.99 -11.64 0.05
CA THR A 229 23.68 -10.47 0.59
C THR A 229 23.96 -9.47 -0.53
N TYR A 230 23.41 -8.28 -0.40
CA TYR A 230 23.77 -7.11 -1.21
C TYR A 230 24.95 -6.40 -0.59
N VAL A 231 25.99 -6.11 -1.40
CA VAL A 231 27.18 -5.37 -0.99
C VAL A 231 27.26 -4.08 -1.81
N ASN A 232 26.98 -2.96 -1.15
CA ASN A 232 26.98 -1.63 -1.76
C ASN A 232 27.86 -0.67 -0.97
N ASN A 233 29.10 -0.55 -1.37
CA ASN A 233 30.08 0.35 -0.76
C ASN A 233 30.13 1.74 -1.43
N THR A 234 29.21 2.00 -2.36
CA THR A 234 29.21 3.27 -3.11
C THR A 234 28.60 4.43 -2.33
N GLY A 235 27.83 4.14 -1.29
CA GLY A 235 27.04 5.14 -0.55
C GLY A 235 25.82 5.64 -1.32
N LYS A 236 25.50 5.07 -2.50
CA LYS A 236 24.35 5.45 -3.33
C LYS A 236 23.13 4.57 -3.03
N ILE A 237 21.97 5.09 -3.39
CA ILE A 237 20.71 4.32 -3.47
C ILE A 237 20.77 3.34 -4.65
N THR A 238 19.84 2.36 -4.72
CA THR A 238 19.79 1.38 -5.82
C THR A 238 18.64 1.63 -6.80
N TYR A 239 18.04 2.82 -6.80
CA TYR A 239 16.94 3.22 -7.70
C TYR A 239 17.16 4.61 -8.29
N GLY A 240 16.46 4.92 -9.39
CA GLY A 240 16.59 6.20 -10.09
C GLY A 240 17.85 6.34 -10.94
N ASP A 241 18.05 7.53 -11.50
CA ASP A 241 19.08 7.79 -12.53
C ASP A 241 20.52 7.69 -12.02
N TYR A 242 20.73 7.95 -10.73
CA TYR A 242 22.06 7.94 -10.10
C TYR A 242 22.27 6.71 -9.20
N ALA A 243 21.50 5.67 -9.42
CA ALA A 243 21.58 4.44 -8.65
C ALA A 243 22.89 3.71 -8.81
N ALA A 244 23.36 3.09 -7.73
CA ALA A 244 24.33 2.01 -7.84
C ALA A 244 23.70 0.85 -8.61
N LYS A 245 24.46 0.26 -9.54
CA LYS A 245 24.00 -0.85 -10.39
C LYS A 245 24.69 -2.14 -9.99
N VAL A 246 24.00 -3.26 -10.22
CA VAL A 246 24.63 -4.57 -10.02
C VAL A 246 25.78 -4.73 -11.00
N SER A 247 26.97 -4.98 -10.47
CA SER A 247 28.19 -5.22 -11.24
C SER A 247 28.62 -6.68 -11.26
N LYS A 248 28.19 -7.47 -10.26
CA LYS A 248 28.57 -8.86 -10.12
C LYS A 248 27.61 -9.63 -9.23
N VAL A 249 27.31 -10.88 -9.60
CA VAL A 249 26.60 -11.85 -8.78
C VAL A 249 27.48 -13.08 -8.56
N GLU A 250 27.63 -13.49 -7.31
CA GLU A 250 28.39 -14.68 -6.92
C GLU A 250 27.47 -15.71 -6.24
N ILE A 251 27.69 -17.00 -6.54
CA ILE A 251 27.13 -18.14 -5.82
C ILE A 251 28.29 -18.92 -5.24
N ASN A 252 28.29 -19.11 -3.91
CA ASN A 252 29.35 -19.80 -3.17
C ASN A 252 30.78 -19.25 -3.49
N GLY A 253 30.88 -17.94 -3.75
CA GLY A 253 32.16 -17.27 -4.06
C GLY A 253 32.59 -17.32 -5.52
N GLU A 254 31.84 -17.98 -6.40
CA GLU A 254 32.10 -18.02 -7.83
C GLU A 254 31.19 -17.03 -8.56
N THR A 255 31.79 -16.23 -9.49
CA THR A 255 31.01 -15.26 -10.29
C THR A 255 30.16 -16.00 -11.31
N VAL A 256 28.84 -15.81 -11.25
CA VAL A 256 27.86 -16.43 -12.15
C VAL A 256 27.21 -15.43 -13.12
N ALA A 257 27.26 -14.13 -12.80
CA ALA A 257 26.75 -13.07 -13.65
C ALA A 257 27.49 -11.74 -13.38
N THR A 258 27.52 -10.87 -14.38
CA THR A 258 28.11 -9.52 -14.34
C THR A 258 27.05 -8.43 -14.37
N GLU A 259 25.79 -8.83 -14.31
CA GLU A 259 24.59 -7.97 -14.23
C GLU A 259 23.63 -8.61 -13.23
N GLY A 260 22.53 -7.92 -12.95
CA GLY A 260 21.52 -8.36 -11.98
C GLY A 260 20.63 -9.55 -12.39
N LYS A 261 21.09 -10.40 -13.33
CA LYS A 261 20.31 -11.54 -13.84
C LYS A 261 21.11 -12.84 -13.81
N ILE A 262 20.50 -13.89 -13.23
CA ILE A 262 20.97 -15.27 -13.38
C ILE A 262 20.00 -16.00 -14.31
N VAL A 263 20.50 -16.67 -15.34
CA VAL A 263 19.69 -17.24 -16.43
C VAL A 263 19.82 -18.77 -16.50
N GLY A 264 18.74 -19.45 -16.90
CA GLY A 264 18.71 -20.87 -17.25
C GLY A 264 18.87 -21.79 -16.04
N GLU A 265 19.68 -22.85 -16.20
CA GLU A 265 19.84 -23.94 -15.22
C GLU A 265 20.26 -23.44 -13.83
N MET A 266 21.08 -22.39 -13.77
CA MET A 266 21.47 -21.81 -12.48
C MET A 266 20.30 -21.12 -11.78
N ALA A 267 19.43 -20.40 -12.50
CA ALA A 267 18.20 -19.83 -11.95
C ALA A 267 17.23 -20.91 -11.45
N GLU A 268 17.14 -22.03 -12.19
CA GLU A 268 16.35 -23.20 -11.76
C GLU A 268 16.91 -23.82 -10.49
N THR A 269 18.22 -23.94 -10.38
CA THR A 269 18.92 -24.47 -9.21
C THR A 269 18.65 -23.61 -7.97
N VAL A 270 18.61 -22.28 -8.11
CA VAL A 270 18.22 -21.37 -7.02
C VAL A 270 16.74 -21.55 -6.66
N ARG A 271 15.86 -21.58 -7.66
CA ARG A 271 14.41 -21.77 -7.44
C ARG A 271 14.09 -23.10 -6.74
N ASP A 272 14.83 -24.15 -7.05
CA ASP A 272 14.70 -25.47 -6.44
C ASP A 272 15.26 -25.55 -5.01
N GLY A 273 15.79 -24.43 -4.47
CA GLY A 273 16.34 -24.37 -3.11
C GLY A 273 17.65 -25.09 -2.92
N LYS A 274 18.42 -25.31 -3.99
CA LYS A 274 19.72 -26.03 -3.96
C LYS A 274 20.91 -25.09 -3.75
N VAL A 275 20.69 -23.77 -3.68
CA VAL A 275 21.71 -22.75 -3.40
C VAL A 275 21.46 -22.16 -2.03
N ASN A 276 22.51 -22.06 -1.22
CA ASN A 276 22.41 -21.58 0.16
C ASN A 276 22.85 -20.12 0.33
N ALA A 277 23.68 -19.59 -0.57
CA ALA A 277 24.18 -18.22 -0.48
C ALA A 277 24.41 -17.60 -1.85
N ILE A 278 23.96 -16.34 -1.99
CA ILE A 278 24.23 -15.48 -3.15
C ILE A 278 24.74 -14.14 -2.64
N THR A 279 25.80 -13.63 -3.27
CA THR A 279 26.29 -12.26 -3.01
C THR A 279 26.15 -11.42 -4.27
N VAL A 280 25.52 -10.26 -4.15
CA VAL A 280 25.31 -9.31 -5.24
C VAL A 280 26.06 -8.03 -4.93
N PHE A 281 26.95 -7.61 -5.81
CA PHE A 281 27.80 -6.43 -5.65
C PHE A 281 27.30 -5.27 -6.51
N PHE A 282 27.42 -4.06 -5.97
CA PHE A 282 27.04 -2.82 -6.62
C PHE A 282 28.25 -1.91 -6.86
N GLU A 283 28.20 -1.15 -7.97
CA GLU A 283 29.14 -0.10 -8.35
C GLU A 283 28.47 1.22 -8.74
#